data_1eafabda83b1a4a2ed6d1cb2af99eea1
#
_entry.id   1eafabda83b1a4a2ed6d1cb2af99eea1
#
_cell.length_a   1.000
_cell.length_b   1.000
_cell.length_c   1.000
_cell.angle_alpha   90.00
_cell.angle_beta   90.00
_cell.angle_gamma   90.00
#
_symmetry.space_group_name_H-M   'P 1'
#
loop_
_entity.id
_entity.type
_entity.pdbx_description
1 polymer ?
#
loop_
_entity_poly.entity_id
_entity_poly.type
_entity_poly.pdbx_seq_one_letter_code
_entity_poly.pdbx_strand_id
1 'polypeptide(L)'
;MANYIYGKNTVKSYLESNGKVKVLYLFNKGNFNDLVQLAKAKQVRVEFIDKNRLDKMASGVHQGVILEIEDYTYYQLDDLLTDNKHQLIVLCDQLEDPHNLGAILRSCDAAGVDGVIVGKHRSVGLNATVAKVSTGAINTVKVV
;
A
#
# COMPACT_ATOMS: atom_id res chain seq x y z
N MET A 1 12.09 5.28 5.05
CA MET A 1 11.70 6.47 4.24
C MET A 1 10.20 6.61 4.26
N ALA A 2 9.68 7.82 4.23
CA ALA A 2 8.23 8.01 4.16
C ALA A 2 7.72 7.61 2.76
N ASN A 3 6.69 6.79 2.71
CA ASN A 3 6.03 6.39 1.47
C ASN A 3 4.85 7.33 1.19
N TYR A 4 4.90 8.00 0.05
CA TYR A 4 3.86 8.95 -0.36
C TYR A 4 3.10 8.49 -1.58
N ILE A 5 1.79 8.64 -1.52
CA ILE A 5 0.86 8.52 -2.66
C ILE A 5 0.29 9.90 -2.91
N TYR A 6 0.15 10.32 -4.15
CA TYR A 6 -0.34 11.64 -4.47
C TYR A 6 -1.31 11.68 -5.65
N GLY A 7 -2.08 12.76 -5.73
CA GLY A 7 -3.15 12.96 -6.70
C GLY A 7 -4.52 12.57 -6.15
N LYS A 8 -5.54 13.40 -6.45
CA LYS A 8 -6.90 13.27 -5.85
C LYS A 8 -7.52 11.89 -6.00
N ASN A 9 -7.54 11.35 -7.21
CA ASN A 9 -8.20 10.08 -7.49
C ASN A 9 -7.44 8.90 -6.87
N THR A 10 -6.11 8.92 -6.94
CA THR A 10 -5.26 7.88 -6.37
C THR A 10 -5.39 7.83 -4.85
N VAL A 11 -5.31 8.99 -4.19
CA VAL A 11 -5.46 9.11 -2.74
C VAL A 11 -6.86 8.68 -2.30
N LYS A 12 -7.91 9.13 -3.00
CA LYS A 12 -9.29 8.71 -2.70
C LYS A 12 -9.45 7.19 -2.79
N SER A 13 -8.99 6.59 -3.88
CA SER A 13 -9.05 5.13 -4.08
C SER A 13 -8.30 4.37 -2.99
N TYR A 14 -7.14 4.88 -2.54
CA TYR A 14 -6.38 4.25 -1.47
C TYR A 14 -7.05 4.39 -0.10
N LEU A 15 -7.63 5.56 0.20
CA LEU A 15 -8.39 5.77 1.42
C LEU A 15 -9.66 4.89 1.49
N GLU A 16 -10.29 4.61 0.36
CA GLU A 16 -11.43 3.69 0.26
C GLU A 16 -11.01 2.22 0.45
N SER A 17 -9.75 1.89 0.18
CA SER A 17 -9.18 0.58 0.48
C SER A 17 -8.86 0.44 1.98
N ASN A 18 -8.51 -0.76 2.42
CA ASN A 18 -8.10 -1.02 3.81
C ASN A 18 -6.58 -0.84 4.02
N GLY A 19 -5.92 -0.02 3.20
CA GLY A 19 -4.51 0.28 3.34
C GLY A 19 -4.20 1.07 4.61
N LYS A 20 -3.03 0.84 5.19
CA LYS A 20 -2.57 1.54 6.40
C LYS A 20 -2.09 2.94 6.06
N VAL A 21 -2.68 3.94 6.67
CA VAL A 21 -2.44 5.36 6.41
C VAL A 21 -1.93 6.05 7.66
N LYS A 22 -0.92 6.92 7.51
CA LYS A 22 -0.41 7.79 8.59
C LYS A 22 -1.09 9.14 8.58
N VAL A 23 -0.90 9.91 7.50
CA VAL A 23 -1.35 11.31 7.41
C VAL A 23 -1.82 11.64 6.00
N LEU A 24 -2.92 12.38 5.91
CA LEU A 24 -3.38 13.02 4.68
C LEU A 24 -2.95 14.50 4.70
N TYR A 25 -2.09 14.89 3.77
CA TYR A 25 -1.66 16.28 3.57
C TYR A 25 -2.48 16.92 2.47
N LEU A 26 -3.07 18.07 2.76
CA LEU A 26 -3.90 18.84 1.85
C LEU A 26 -3.38 20.27 1.71
N PHE A 27 -3.49 20.81 0.49
CA PHE A 27 -3.19 22.21 0.24
C PHE A 27 -4.16 23.12 1.02
N ASN A 28 -3.61 24.03 1.81
CA ASN A 28 -4.37 24.87 2.74
C ASN A 28 -5.35 25.86 2.07
N LYS A 29 -5.16 26.15 0.78
CA LYS A 29 -6.05 27.03 -0.02
C LYS A 29 -6.97 26.26 -0.99
N GLY A 30 -6.99 24.94 -0.91
CA GLY A 30 -7.84 24.08 -1.72
C GLY A 30 -9.14 23.69 -1.04
N ASN A 31 -10.10 23.18 -1.82
CA ASN A 31 -11.32 22.57 -1.30
C ASN A 31 -11.26 21.05 -1.51
N PHE A 32 -11.23 20.32 -0.39
CA PHE A 32 -11.08 18.86 -0.36
C PHE A 32 -12.06 18.21 0.64
N ASN A 33 -13.27 18.76 0.75
CA ASN A 33 -14.27 18.34 1.75
C ASN A 33 -14.55 16.83 1.72
N ASP A 34 -14.68 16.24 0.55
CA ASP A 34 -14.92 14.81 0.37
C ASP A 34 -13.75 13.96 0.89
N LEU A 35 -12.51 14.36 0.63
CA LEU A 35 -11.32 13.67 1.17
C LEU A 35 -11.20 13.84 2.70
N VAL A 36 -11.52 15.02 3.21
CA VAL A 36 -11.54 15.28 4.67
C VAL A 36 -12.58 14.41 5.37
N GLN A 37 -13.77 14.29 4.82
CA GLN A 37 -14.82 13.44 5.38
C GLN A 37 -14.44 11.96 5.34
N LEU A 38 -13.86 11.51 4.23
CA LEU A 38 -13.39 10.14 4.08
C LEU A 38 -12.26 9.83 5.08
N ALA A 39 -11.30 10.74 5.24
CA ALA A 39 -10.22 10.62 6.21
C ALA A 39 -10.76 10.56 7.65
N LYS A 40 -11.74 11.39 7.99
CA LYS A 40 -12.41 11.35 9.31
C LYS A 40 -13.10 10.02 9.56
N ALA A 41 -13.83 9.50 8.58
CA ALA A 41 -14.50 8.20 8.69
C ALA A 41 -13.50 7.04 8.91
N LYS A 42 -12.28 7.17 8.38
CA LYS A 42 -11.18 6.20 8.54
C LYS A 42 -10.26 6.53 9.72
N GLN A 43 -10.54 7.57 10.50
CA GLN A 43 -9.71 8.06 11.62
C GLN A 43 -8.28 8.42 11.20
N VAL A 44 -8.11 8.91 9.98
CA VAL A 44 -6.84 9.35 9.42
C VAL A 44 -6.60 10.82 9.82
N ARG A 45 -5.39 11.09 10.30
CA ARG A 45 -4.95 12.46 10.60
C ARG A 45 -4.87 13.29 9.32
N VAL A 46 -5.42 14.51 9.35
CA VAL A 46 -5.38 15.45 8.24
C VAL A 46 -4.53 16.66 8.62
N GLU A 47 -3.59 17.04 7.77
CA GLU A 47 -2.78 18.24 7.89
C GLU A 47 -2.94 19.13 6.66
N PHE A 48 -3.18 20.43 6.92
CA PHE A 48 -3.22 21.44 5.87
C PHE A 48 -1.85 22.14 5.80
N ILE A 49 -1.21 22.05 4.63
CA ILE A 49 0.13 22.61 4.41
C ILE A 49 0.17 23.48 3.15
N ASP A 50 1.22 24.29 3.03
CA ASP A 50 1.44 25.14 1.87
C ASP A 50 1.94 24.33 0.65
N LYS A 51 1.87 24.95 -0.53
CA LYS A 51 2.27 24.34 -1.79
C LYS A 51 3.75 23.94 -1.82
N ASN A 52 4.61 24.76 -1.24
CA ASN A 52 6.06 24.52 -1.27
C ASN A 52 6.43 23.23 -0.50
N ARG A 53 5.73 22.94 0.60
CA ARG A 53 5.92 21.68 1.32
C ARG A 53 5.41 20.49 0.50
N LEU A 54 4.24 20.61 -0.13
CA LEU A 54 3.71 19.55 -1.00
C LEU A 54 4.67 19.25 -2.18
N ASP A 55 5.17 20.30 -2.85
CA ASP A 55 6.11 20.16 -3.96
C ASP A 55 7.43 19.47 -3.58
N LYS A 56 7.85 19.62 -2.31
CA LYS A 56 9.03 18.91 -1.77
C LYS A 56 8.77 17.46 -1.42
N MET A 57 7.54 17.10 -1.11
CA MET A 57 7.15 15.74 -0.70
C MET A 57 6.86 14.83 -1.89
N ALA A 58 6.42 15.37 -3.02
CA ALA A 58 6.03 14.61 -4.21
C ALA A 58 6.84 15.05 -5.43
N SER A 59 7.36 14.08 -6.17
CA SER A 59 8.11 14.32 -7.41
C SER A 59 7.22 14.49 -8.65
N GLY A 60 5.90 14.38 -8.51
CA GLY A 60 4.94 14.44 -9.62
C GLY A 60 3.75 15.33 -9.35
N VAL A 61 2.73 15.24 -10.20
CA VAL A 61 1.52 16.08 -10.12
C VAL A 61 0.65 15.62 -8.94
N HIS A 62 0.78 16.30 -7.79
CA HIS A 62 0.07 15.94 -6.57
C HIS A 62 -1.35 16.54 -6.45
N GLN A 63 -1.70 17.54 -7.28
CA GLN A 63 -3.03 18.18 -7.28
C GLN A 63 -3.46 18.75 -5.91
N GLY A 64 -2.50 19.11 -5.04
CA GLY A 64 -2.75 19.58 -3.69
C GLY A 64 -3.07 18.49 -2.66
N VAL A 65 -2.83 17.21 -2.99
CA VAL A 65 -3.19 16.06 -2.17
C VAL A 65 -2.04 15.06 -2.12
N ILE A 66 -1.55 14.77 -0.92
CA ILE A 66 -0.54 13.73 -0.66
C ILE A 66 -0.99 12.90 0.54
N LEU A 67 -0.83 11.60 0.43
CA LEU A 67 -1.11 10.64 1.48
C LEU A 67 0.18 9.96 1.90
N GLU A 68 0.54 10.09 3.18
CA GLU A 68 1.61 9.32 3.78
C GLU A 68 1.05 7.98 4.26
N ILE A 69 1.63 6.91 3.75
CA ILE A 69 1.24 5.55 4.12
C ILE A 69 2.30 4.90 5.01
N GLU A 70 1.88 3.92 5.79
CA GLU A 70 2.81 3.09 6.53
C GLU A 70 3.64 2.23 5.56
N ASP A 71 4.87 1.91 5.98
CA ASP A 71 5.67 0.94 5.25
C ASP A 71 4.98 -0.43 5.29
N TYR A 72 5.03 -1.13 4.17
CA TYR A 72 4.51 -2.50 4.11
C TYR A 72 5.39 -3.41 4.95
N THR A 73 4.74 -4.27 5.72
CA THR A 73 5.43 -5.22 6.57
C THR A 73 5.84 -6.44 5.76
N TYR A 74 7.15 -6.74 5.79
CA TYR A 74 7.66 -8.04 5.35
C TYR A 74 7.86 -8.93 6.57
N TYR A 75 7.55 -10.18 6.41
CA TYR A 75 7.79 -11.21 7.40
C TYR A 75 9.16 -11.85 7.19
N GLN A 76 9.67 -12.56 8.17
CA GLN A 76 10.85 -13.38 8.01
C GLN A 76 10.46 -14.79 7.52
N LEU A 77 11.38 -15.49 6.91
CA LEU A 77 11.12 -16.86 6.43
C LEU A 77 10.62 -17.78 7.56
N ASP A 78 11.21 -17.64 8.75
CA ASP A 78 10.83 -18.42 9.93
C ASP A 78 9.38 -18.15 10.38
N ASP A 79 8.83 -16.98 10.07
CA ASP A 79 7.42 -16.67 10.35
C ASP A 79 6.44 -17.44 9.45
N LEU A 80 6.91 -17.95 8.31
CA LEU A 80 6.14 -18.80 7.40
C LEU A 80 6.23 -20.27 7.78
N LEU A 81 7.41 -20.70 8.25
CA LEU A 81 7.68 -22.10 8.55
C LEU A 81 7.02 -22.46 9.89
N THR A 82 6.02 -23.30 9.85
CA THR A 82 5.32 -23.80 11.02
C THR A 82 5.44 -25.33 11.08
N ASP A 83 5.16 -25.91 12.24
CA ASP A 83 5.13 -27.38 12.42
C ASP A 83 3.93 -28.03 11.68
N ASN A 84 3.16 -27.27 10.93
CA ASN A 84 2.07 -27.79 10.14
C ASN A 84 2.59 -28.61 8.97
N LYS A 85 2.15 -29.85 8.87
CA LYS A 85 2.59 -30.81 7.82
C LYS A 85 2.12 -30.43 6.41
N HIS A 86 1.13 -29.56 6.29
CA HIS A 86 0.50 -29.20 5.03
C HIS A 86 0.54 -27.69 4.86
N GLN A 87 1.69 -27.17 4.44
CA GLN A 87 1.86 -25.78 4.10
C GLN A 87 1.91 -25.57 2.58
N LEU A 88 1.28 -24.50 2.13
CA LEU A 88 1.35 -24.03 0.75
C LEU A 88 2.02 -22.66 0.72
N ILE A 89 3.21 -22.60 0.17
CA ILE A 89 4.01 -21.37 0.01
C ILE A 89 4.22 -21.13 -1.49
N VAL A 90 4.00 -19.91 -1.92
CA VAL A 90 4.24 -19.46 -3.30
C VAL A 90 5.54 -18.71 -3.36
N LEU A 91 6.45 -19.12 -4.25
CA LEU A 91 7.69 -18.42 -4.54
C LEU A 91 7.56 -17.66 -5.88
N CYS A 92 7.78 -16.37 -5.85
CA CYS A 92 7.82 -15.51 -7.04
C CYS A 92 9.27 -15.21 -7.40
N ASP A 93 9.76 -15.82 -8.49
CA ASP A 93 11.11 -15.57 -9.00
C ASP A 93 11.08 -14.52 -10.11
N GLN A 94 11.89 -13.47 -9.96
CA GLN A 94 12.07 -12.37 -10.92
C GLN A 94 10.75 -11.72 -11.38
N LEU A 95 9.81 -11.56 -10.47
CA LEU A 95 8.52 -10.91 -10.75
C LEU A 95 8.65 -9.39 -10.61
N GLU A 96 8.66 -8.65 -11.72
CA GLU A 96 8.93 -7.21 -11.73
C GLU A 96 7.65 -6.35 -11.79
N ASP A 97 6.54 -6.88 -12.29
CA ASP A 97 5.30 -6.12 -12.45
C ASP A 97 4.46 -6.10 -11.15
N PRO A 98 4.19 -4.91 -10.58
CA PRO A 98 3.37 -4.78 -9.39
C PRO A 98 1.91 -5.24 -9.58
N HIS A 99 1.36 -5.14 -10.79
CA HIS A 99 0.01 -5.65 -11.07
C HIS A 99 -0.04 -7.17 -10.98
N ASN A 100 0.98 -7.86 -11.46
CA ASN A 100 1.08 -9.31 -11.36
C ASN A 100 1.23 -9.76 -9.91
N LEU A 101 2.09 -9.09 -9.12
CA LEU A 101 2.22 -9.41 -7.69
C LEU A 101 0.91 -9.20 -6.95
N GLY A 102 0.21 -8.09 -7.19
CA GLY A 102 -1.09 -7.82 -6.58
C GLY A 102 -2.13 -8.89 -6.94
N ALA A 103 -2.18 -9.33 -8.20
CA ALA A 103 -3.07 -10.41 -8.66
C ALA A 103 -2.73 -11.77 -8.03
N ILE A 104 -1.44 -12.09 -7.89
CA ILE A 104 -0.96 -13.31 -7.22
C ILE A 104 -1.36 -13.29 -5.74
N LEU A 105 -1.13 -12.18 -5.02
CA LEU A 105 -1.52 -12.05 -3.62
C LEU A 105 -3.03 -12.27 -3.43
N ARG A 106 -3.85 -11.68 -4.30
CA ARG A 106 -5.30 -11.89 -4.27
C ARG A 106 -5.70 -13.36 -4.46
N SER A 107 -5.04 -14.05 -5.39
CA SER A 107 -5.27 -15.48 -5.63
C SER A 107 -4.79 -16.33 -4.45
N CYS A 108 -3.64 -15.97 -3.85
CA CYS A 108 -3.10 -16.62 -2.67
C CYS A 108 -4.03 -16.50 -1.46
N ASP A 109 -4.60 -15.31 -1.25
CA ASP A 109 -5.57 -15.07 -0.18
C ASP A 109 -6.82 -15.96 -0.34
N ALA A 110 -7.36 -16.00 -1.55
CA ALA A 110 -8.53 -16.83 -1.87
C ALA A 110 -8.25 -18.34 -1.74
N ALA A 111 -7.03 -18.77 -2.04
CA ALA A 111 -6.61 -20.17 -1.97
C ALA A 111 -6.14 -20.62 -0.57
N GLY A 112 -6.05 -19.70 0.39
CA GLY A 112 -5.55 -20.01 1.73
C GLY A 112 -4.05 -20.34 1.77
N VAL A 113 -3.25 -19.68 0.94
CA VAL A 113 -1.79 -19.83 0.91
C VAL A 113 -1.19 -19.28 2.21
N ASP A 114 -0.25 -20.01 2.80
CA ASP A 114 0.38 -19.65 4.08
C ASP A 114 1.34 -18.46 3.96
N GLY A 115 1.93 -18.26 2.78
CA GLY A 115 2.77 -17.12 2.50
C GLY A 115 3.30 -17.05 1.09
N VAL A 116 3.83 -15.87 0.74
CA VAL A 116 4.43 -15.58 -0.55
C VAL A 116 5.86 -15.09 -0.33
N ILE A 117 6.82 -15.68 -1.04
CA ILE A 117 8.21 -15.26 -1.01
C ILE A 117 8.50 -14.50 -2.30
N VAL A 118 9.06 -13.30 -2.18
CA VAL A 118 9.51 -12.48 -3.31
C VAL A 118 11.03 -12.29 -3.27
N GLY A 119 11.67 -12.27 -4.44
CA GLY A 119 13.11 -12.05 -4.52
C GLY A 119 13.51 -10.61 -4.14
N LYS A 120 14.77 -10.44 -3.69
CA LYS A 120 15.34 -9.10 -3.42
C LYS A 120 15.85 -8.43 -4.70
N HIS A 121 16.19 -9.20 -5.70
CA HIS A 121 16.77 -8.71 -6.95
C HIS A 121 15.83 -9.01 -8.12
N ARG A 122 15.71 -8.04 -9.04
CA ARG A 122 14.82 -8.13 -10.20
C ARG A 122 13.39 -8.54 -9.83
N SER A 123 12.91 -8.00 -8.73
CA SER A 123 11.58 -8.30 -8.23
C SER A 123 10.94 -7.04 -7.67
N VAL A 124 9.64 -6.92 -7.90
CA VAL A 124 8.84 -5.87 -7.32
C VAL A 124 8.59 -6.17 -5.84
N GLY A 125 8.75 -5.14 -5.00
CA GLY A 125 8.34 -5.20 -3.60
C GLY A 125 6.91 -4.74 -3.39
N LEU A 126 6.47 -4.82 -2.14
CA LEU A 126 5.16 -4.29 -1.72
C LEU A 126 5.14 -2.77 -1.89
N ASN A 127 4.13 -2.28 -2.59
CA ASN A 127 3.92 -0.85 -2.87
C ASN A 127 2.43 -0.53 -3.03
N ALA A 128 2.12 0.74 -3.28
CA ALA A 128 0.75 1.23 -3.44
C ALA A 128 -0.03 0.55 -4.58
N THR A 129 0.65 0.23 -5.68
CA THR A 129 0.02 -0.48 -6.81
C THR A 129 -0.33 -1.91 -6.43
N VAL A 130 0.60 -2.62 -5.78
CA VAL A 130 0.36 -3.97 -5.24
C VAL A 130 -0.81 -3.95 -4.24
N ALA A 131 -0.83 -2.98 -3.33
CA ALA A 131 -1.90 -2.82 -2.35
C ALA A 131 -3.27 -2.63 -3.02
N LYS A 132 -3.33 -1.77 -4.03
CA LYS A 132 -4.55 -1.50 -4.79
C LYS A 132 -5.04 -2.75 -5.54
N VAL A 133 -4.16 -3.42 -6.28
CA VAL A 133 -4.50 -4.57 -7.12
C VAL A 133 -4.84 -5.81 -6.30
N SER A 134 -4.19 -5.98 -5.16
CA SER A 134 -4.43 -7.12 -4.26
C SER A 134 -5.78 -7.07 -3.53
N THR A 135 -6.50 -5.95 -3.59
CA THR A 135 -7.83 -5.76 -2.97
C THR A 135 -7.91 -6.18 -1.49
N GLY A 136 -6.87 -5.84 -0.73
CA GLY A 136 -6.77 -6.16 0.70
C GLY A 136 -5.90 -7.37 1.05
N ALA A 137 -5.60 -8.26 0.10
CA ALA A 137 -4.80 -9.45 0.32
C ALA A 137 -3.37 -9.15 0.84
N ILE A 138 -2.84 -7.96 0.54
CA ILE A 138 -1.55 -7.48 1.09
C ILE A 138 -1.51 -7.43 2.62
N ASN A 139 -2.67 -7.35 3.27
CA ASN A 139 -2.78 -7.29 4.73
C ASN A 139 -3.03 -8.66 5.38
N THR A 140 -3.40 -9.66 4.60
CA THR A 140 -3.77 -11.00 5.07
C THR A 140 -2.74 -12.05 4.73
N VAL A 141 -2.14 -11.96 3.53
CA VAL A 141 -1.10 -12.89 3.09
C VAL A 141 0.25 -12.42 3.60
N LYS A 142 0.99 -13.29 4.28
CA LYS A 142 2.36 -13.00 4.72
C LYS A 142 3.28 -12.94 3.50
N VAL A 143 4.05 -11.86 3.38
CA VAL A 143 5.06 -11.68 2.32
C VAL A 143 6.45 -11.61 2.94
N VAL A 144 7.39 -12.39 2.41
CA VAL A 144 8.79 -12.48 2.81
C VAL A 144 9.70 -12.03 1.68
#